data_a525099bc1f4d8902d39bb2bcb90f872
#
_entry.id   a525099bc1f4d8902d39bb2bcb90f872
#
_cell.length_a   1.000
_cell.length_b   1.000
_cell.length_c   1.000
_cell.angle_alpha   90.00
_cell.angle_beta   90.00
_cell.angle_gamma   90.00
#
_symmetry.space_group_name_H-M   'P 1'
#
loop_
_entity.id
_entity.type
_entity.pdbx_description
1 polymer ?
#
loop_
_entity_poly.entity_id
_entity_poly.type
_entity_poly.pdbx_seq_one_letter_code
_entity_poly.pdbx_strand_id
1 'polypeptide(L)'
;MLVPYPRPLLIPYIKFQKQLNDRRIERGMDEQWQKKQREVKLLLLGTGESGKSTVLKQMQIIYSPKDKPAFPENEALKYVARLRLNILEFMKALCEAACKFDMDDLVEVENKEAFDTFLEDETIQTLPLGSEYENSFETSRLVGLKDIVLQLWKDKGIQEVWKKRSDFQIIDAHSAYFESNNYDRYVSEGYVPTYDDILKKYF
;
A
#
# COMPACT_ATOMS: atom_id res chain seq x y z
N MET A 1 10.17 50.03 -52.62
CA MET A 1 10.17 51.09 -51.61
C MET A 1 9.79 50.44 -50.28
N LEU A 2 10.75 50.16 -49.41
CA LEU A 2 10.51 49.63 -48.07
C LEU A 2 10.32 50.84 -47.16
N VAL A 3 9.13 50.98 -46.59
CA VAL A 3 8.85 52.04 -45.58
C VAL A 3 9.56 51.61 -44.31
N PRO A 4 10.48 52.44 -43.72
CA PRO A 4 11.12 52.08 -42.47
C PRO A 4 10.11 52.27 -41.34
N TYR A 5 9.82 51.18 -40.61
CA TYR A 5 9.05 51.21 -39.38
C TYR A 5 9.75 52.10 -38.35
N PRO A 6 9.04 53.01 -37.65
CA PRO A 6 9.63 53.88 -36.67
C PRO A 6 10.09 53.11 -35.46
N ARG A 7 11.40 52.97 -35.28
CA ARG A 7 12.07 52.33 -34.13
C ARG A 7 11.79 52.90 -32.73
N PRO A 8 11.23 54.14 -32.54
CA PRO A 8 11.06 54.69 -31.20
C PRO A 8 9.93 54.08 -30.36
N LEU A 9 8.97 53.32 -30.96
CA LEU A 9 7.85 52.75 -30.20
C LEU A 9 8.15 51.33 -29.64
N LEU A 10 9.20 50.68 -30.10
CA LEU A 10 9.53 49.27 -29.67
C LEU A 10 10.13 49.25 -28.26
N ILE A 11 10.94 50.21 -27.89
CA ILE A 11 11.64 50.28 -26.60
C ILE A 11 10.65 50.47 -25.43
N PRO A 12 9.69 51.42 -25.49
CA PRO A 12 8.64 51.54 -24.47
C PRO A 12 7.78 50.28 -24.33
N TYR A 13 7.43 49.65 -25.45
CA TYR A 13 6.64 48.42 -25.45
C TYR A 13 7.38 47.23 -24.76
N ILE A 14 8.66 47.05 -25.07
CA ILE A 14 9.49 46.01 -24.43
C ILE A 14 9.65 46.28 -22.92
N LYS A 15 9.87 47.54 -22.54
CA LYS A 15 9.93 47.92 -21.11
C LYS A 15 8.61 47.67 -20.39
N PHE A 16 7.50 47.95 -21.02
CA PHE A 16 6.17 47.73 -20.47
C PHE A 16 5.89 46.23 -20.29
N GLN A 17 6.21 45.42 -21.30
CA GLN A 17 6.06 43.94 -21.22
C GLN A 17 6.96 43.39 -20.12
N LYS A 18 8.17 43.85 -19.98
CA LYS A 18 9.07 43.43 -18.90
C LYS A 18 8.49 43.77 -17.51
N GLN A 19 7.99 45.00 -17.32
CA GLN A 19 7.36 45.40 -16.07
C GLN A 19 6.11 44.56 -15.72
N LEU A 20 5.31 44.18 -16.73
CA LEU A 20 4.15 43.29 -16.54
C LEU A 20 4.59 41.91 -16.09
N ASN A 21 5.63 41.37 -16.71
CA ASN A 21 6.17 40.05 -16.34
C ASN A 21 6.80 40.06 -14.95
N ASP A 22 7.57 41.11 -14.61
CA ASP A 22 8.18 41.29 -13.29
C ASP A 22 7.10 41.30 -12.20
N ARG A 23 6.04 42.12 -12.37
CA ARG A 23 4.90 42.15 -11.43
C ARG A 23 4.15 40.83 -11.32
N ARG A 24 4.07 40.04 -12.41
CA ARG A 24 3.44 38.70 -12.40
C ARG A 24 4.29 37.71 -11.61
N ILE A 25 5.60 37.77 -11.78
CA ILE A 25 6.56 36.93 -11.04
C ILE A 25 6.52 37.30 -9.54
N GLU A 26 6.58 38.63 -9.20
CA GLU A 26 6.51 39.08 -7.82
C GLU A 26 5.23 38.62 -7.11
N ARG A 27 4.05 38.77 -7.74
CA ARG A 27 2.79 38.26 -7.18
C ARG A 27 2.82 36.72 -6.98
N GLY A 28 3.34 35.99 -7.95
CA GLY A 28 3.47 34.54 -7.83
C GLY A 28 4.42 34.13 -6.69
N MET A 29 5.49 34.85 -6.48
CA MET A 29 6.41 34.64 -5.37
C MET A 29 5.78 35.00 -4.01
N ASP A 30 5.05 36.10 -3.91
CA ASP A 30 4.34 36.51 -2.69
C ASP A 30 3.27 35.50 -2.31
N GLU A 31 2.48 35.01 -3.27
CA GLU A 31 1.47 33.98 -3.05
C GLU A 31 2.12 32.66 -2.56
N GLN A 32 3.22 32.25 -3.19
CA GLN A 32 3.97 31.07 -2.77
C GLN A 32 4.58 31.26 -1.37
N TRP A 33 5.11 32.44 -1.07
CA TRP A 33 5.69 32.74 0.23
C TRP A 33 4.63 32.74 1.34
N GLN A 34 3.46 33.36 1.11
CA GLN A 34 2.34 33.34 2.04
C GLN A 34 1.81 31.90 2.26
N LYS A 35 1.74 31.09 1.19
CA LYS A 35 1.36 29.68 1.27
C LYS A 35 2.35 28.89 2.13
N LYS A 36 3.65 29.12 1.91
CA LYS A 36 4.73 28.47 2.65
C LYS A 36 4.78 28.86 4.13
N GLN A 37 4.41 30.09 4.47
CA GLN A 37 4.30 30.55 5.87
C GLN A 37 3.12 29.93 6.63
N ARG A 38 2.07 29.49 5.92
CA ARG A 38 0.92 28.80 6.52
C ARG A 38 1.14 27.30 6.62
N GLU A 39 2.20 26.79 6.03
CA GLU A 39 2.55 25.38 6.04
C GLU A 39 3.05 24.97 7.44
N VAL A 40 2.32 24.10 8.12
CA VAL A 40 2.76 23.49 9.37
C VAL A 40 3.45 22.19 9.04
N LYS A 41 4.74 22.09 9.34
CA LYS A 41 5.52 20.86 9.15
C LYS A 41 5.45 20.02 10.41
N LEU A 42 4.86 18.83 10.29
CA LEU A 42 4.79 17.85 11.37
C LEU A 42 5.84 16.76 11.11
N LEU A 43 6.61 16.43 12.14
CA LEU A 43 7.56 15.33 12.12
C LEU A 43 7.03 14.20 13.01
N LEU A 44 6.72 13.05 12.41
CA LEU A 44 6.31 11.84 13.13
C LEU A 44 7.54 11.00 13.45
N LEU A 45 7.86 10.85 14.73
CA LEU A 45 8.97 10.05 15.20
C LEU A 45 8.44 8.79 15.91
N GLY A 46 9.18 7.70 15.77
CA GLY A 46 8.88 6.42 16.43
C GLY A 46 9.61 5.27 15.73
N THR A 47 9.69 4.14 16.41
CA THR A 47 10.25 2.88 15.88
C THR A 47 9.39 2.33 14.73
N GLY A 48 9.81 1.26 14.08
CA GLY A 48 8.95 0.46 13.21
C GLY A 48 7.66 0.08 13.94
N GLU A 49 6.56 -0.08 13.21
CA GLU A 49 5.26 -0.53 13.74
C GLU A 49 4.61 0.36 14.80
N SER A 50 5.15 1.56 15.07
CA SER A 50 4.60 2.51 16.05
C SER A 50 3.35 3.29 15.58
N GLY A 51 2.72 2.87 14.49
CA GLY A 51 1.48 3.46 13.97
C GLY A 51 1.63 4.78 13.20
N LYS A 52 2.85 5.26 12.92
CA LYS A 52 3.08 6.54 12.19
C LYS A 52 2.34 6.61 10.86
N SER A 53 2.46 5.56 10.06
CA SER A 53 1.81 5.49 8.75
C SER A 53 0.28 5.43 8.87
N THR A 54 -0.23 4.79 9.91
CA THR A 54 -1.67 4.71 10.20
C THR A 54 -2.21 6.10 10.55
N VAL A 55 -1.52 6.83 11.44
CA VAL A 55 -1.91 8.22 11.80
C VAL A 55 -1.91 9.11 10.56
N LEU A 56 -0.86 9.03 9.71
CA LEU A 56 -0.80 9.83 8.48
C LEU A 56 -1.99 9.56 7.56
N LYS A 57 -2.37 8.30 7.38
CA LYS A 57 -3.53 7.91 6.56
C LYS A 57 -4.85 8.36 7.16
N GLN A 58 -5.00 8.23 8.48
CA GLN A 58 -6.18 8.75 9.16
C GLN A 58 -6.32 10.26 8.95
N MET A 59 -5.22 11.01 9.03
CA MET A 59 -5.22 12.45 8.72
C MET A 59 -5.62 12.71 7.26
N GLN A 60 -5.12 11.92 6.30
CA GLN A 60 -5.53 12.03 4.89
C GLN A 60 -7.03 11.79 4.72
N ILE A 61 -7.60 10.77 5.39
CA ILE A 61 -9.04 10.48 5.33
C ILE A 61 -9.86 11.61 5.94
N ILE A 62 -9.48 12.10 7.13
CA ILE A 62 -10.22 13.13 7.87
C ILE A 62 -10.23 14.47 7.13
N TYR A 63 -9.09 14.84 6.54
CA TYR A 63 -8.88 16.17 5.93
C TYR A 63 -8.97 16.16 4.41
N SER A 64 -9.34 15.03 3.78
CA SER A 64 -9.55 15.03 2.34
C SER A 64 -10.77 15.89 1.97
N PRO A 65 -10.70 16.61 0.85
CA PRO A 65 -11.84 17.35 0.34
C PRO A 65 -13.03 16.42 0.10
N LYS A 66 -14.25 16.89 0.42
CA LYS A 66 -15.47 16.07 0.30
C LYS A 66 -15.79 15.62 -1.14
N ASP A 67 -15.25 16.32 -2.11
CA ASP A 67 -15.41 16.09 -3.55
C ASP A 67 -14.32 15.18 -4.14
N LYS A 68 -13.36 14.74 -3.33
CA LYS A 68 -12.24 13.87 -3.78
C LYS A 68 -12.02 12.72 -2.82
N PRO A 69 -11.74 11.51 -3.34
CA PRO A 69 -11.36 10.40 -2.48
C PRO A 69 -10.03 10.72 -1.77
N ALA A 70 -9.89 10.28 -0.52
CA ALA A 70 -8.67 10.43 0.26
C ALA A 70 -7.46 9.74 -0.41
N PHE A 71 -7.72 8.66 -1.13
CA PHE A 71 -6.73 7.92 -1.92
C PHE A 71 -7.21 7.84 -3.37
N PRO A 72 -6.43 8.33 -4.34
CA PRO A 72 -6.69 8.14 -5.76
C PRO A 72 -6.74 6.65 -6.13
N GLU A 73 -7.47 6.28 -7.18
CA GLU A 73 -7.65 4.89 -7.59
C GLU A 73 -6.34 4.13 -7.82
N ASN A 74 -5.36 4.78 -8.44
CA ASN A 74 -4.03 4.21 -8.67
C ASN A 74 -3.27 3.93 -7.34
N GLU A 75 -3.52 4.72 -6.31
CA GLU A 75 -2.98 4.48 -4.97
C GLU A 75 -3.75 3.37 -4.27
N ALA A 76 -5.08 3.33 -4.39
CA ALA A 76 -5.91 2.27 -3.85
C ALA A 76 -5.52 0.89 -4.40
N LEU A 77 -5.20 0.77 -5.69
CA LEU A 77 -4.72 -0.48 -6.29
C LEU A 77 -3.42 -1.00 -5.68
N LYS A 78 -2.50 -0.11 -5.30
CA LYS A 78 -1.28 -0.50 -4.58
C LYS A 78 -1.59 -1.12 -3.21
N TYR A 79 -2.63 -0.63 -2.55
CA TYR A 79 -3.08 -1.23 -1.29
C TYR A 79 -3.65 -2.64 -1.48
N VAL A 80 -4.35 -2.91 -2.58
CA VAL A 80 -4.84 -4.25 -2.92
C VAL A 80 -3.68 -5.23 -3.08
N ALA A 81 -2.69 -4.86 -3.89
CA ALA A 81 -1.51 -5.70 -4.12
C ALA A 81 -0.80 -6.02 -2.79
N ARG A 82 -0.58 -5.01 -1.94
CA ARG A 82 0.08 -5.22 -0.64
C ARG A 82 -0.76 -6.06 0.32
N LEU A 83 -2.07 -5.86 0.37
CA LEU A 83 -2.95 -6.67 1.20
C LEU A 83 -2.89 -8.16 0.81
N ARG A 84 -2.93 -8.43 -0.49
CA ARG A 84 -2.82 -9.80 -1.01
C ARG A 84 -1.45 -10.41 -0.71
N LEU A 85 -0.39 -9.63 -0.80
CA LEU A 85 0.94 -10.05 -0.42
C LEU A 85 1.02 -10.40 1.08
N ASN A 86 0.44 -9.57 1.94
CA ASN A 86 0.38 -9.84 3.39
C ASN A 86 -0.33 -11.16 3.71
N ILE A 87 -1.38 -11.52 2.97
CA ILE A 87 -2.08 -12.80 3.13
C ILE A 87 -1.14 -13.97 2.81
N LEU A 88 -0.38 -13.88 1.72
CA LEU A 88 0.60 -14.91 1.34
C LEU A 88 1.75 -14.99 2.34
N GLU A 89 2.34 -13.86 2.73
CA GLU A 89 3.40 -13.78 3.73
C GLU A 89 2.96 -14.39 5.07
N PHE A 90 1.74 -14.12 5.48
CA PHE A 90 1.17 -14.67 6.71
C PHE A 90 1.04 -16.20 6.65
N MET A 91 0.48 -16.73 5.57
CA MET A 91 0.37 -18.19 5.39
C MET A 91 1.74 -18.86 5.27
N LYS A 92 2.67 -18.25 4.54
CA LYS A 92 4.06 -18.71 4.45
C LYS A 92 4.70 -18.82 5.83
N ALA A 93 4.58 -17.80 6.65
CA ALA A 93 5.13 -17.81 8.00
C ALA A 93 4.55 -18.94 8.88
N LEU A 94 3.26 -19.25 8.72
CA LEU A 94 2.63 -20.38 9.43
C LEU A 94 3.15 -21.73 8.94
N CYS A 95 3.27 -21.93 7.64
CA CYS A 95 3.79 -23.17 7.07
C CYS A 95 5.27 -23.40 7.44
N GLU A 96 6.10 -22.34 7.35
CA GLU A 96 7.50 -22.40 7.79
C GLU A 96 7.63 -22.67 9.28
N ALA A 97 6.76 -22.09 10.11
CA ALA A 97 6.73 -22.36 11.55
C ALA A 97 6.30 -23.79 11.86
N ALA A 98 5.34 -24.37 11.09
CA ALA A 98 4.96 -25.77 11.21
C ALA A 98 6.19 -26.68 11.05
N CYS A 99 6.95 -26.50 9.98
CA CYS A 99 8.20 -27.24 9.75
C CYS A 99 9.24 -26.99 10.84
N LYS A 100 9.44 -25.75 11.24
CA LYS A 100 10.45 -25.35 12.23
C LYS A 100 10.20 -25.95 13.62
N PHE A 101 8.93 -26.17 13.98
CA PHE A 101 8.53 -26.70 15.29
C PHE A 101 8.19 -28.20 15.23
N ASP A 102 8.50 -28.91 14.15
CA ASP A 102 8.16 -30.31 13.95
C ASP A 102 6.64 -30.57 14.11
N MET A 103 5.82 -29.66 13.61
CA MET A 103 4.36 -29.69 13.67
C MET A 103 3.71 -29.93 12.30
N ASP A 104 4.50 -30.09 11.25
CA ASP A 104 4.02 -30.37 9.90
C ASP A 104 3.26 -31.71 9.83
N ASP A 105 3.59 -32.66 10.70
CA ASP A 105 2.83 -33.93 10.85
C ASP A 105 1.39 -33.75 11.35
N LEU A 106 1.08 -32.59 11.97
CA LEU A 106 -0.27 -32.26 12.43
C LEU A 106 -1.18 -31.78 11.28
N VAL A 107 -0.61 -31.42 10.13
CA VAL A 107 -1.38 -31.04 8.95
C VAL A 107 -2.19 -32.25 8.48
N GLU A 108 -3.49 -32.06 8.28
CA GLU A 108 -4.41 -33.10 7.86
C GLU A 108 -3.96 -33.72 6.52
N VAL A 109 -4.05 -35.02 6.39
CA VAL A 109 -3.53 -35.81 5.23
C VAL A 109 -4.07 -35.26 3.91
N GLU A 110 -5.34 -34.85 3.89
CA GLU A 110 -6.02 -34.24 2.75
C GLU A 110 -5.47 -32.87 2.35
N ASN A 111 -4.75 -32.18 3.25
CA ASN A 111 -4.17 -30.86 3.06
C ASN A 111 -2.65 -30.92 2.83
N LYS A 112 -2.01 -32.06 2.94
CA LYS A 112 -0.56 -32.24 2.78
C LYS A 112 -0.08 -31.79 1.40
N GLU A 113 -0.78 -32.17 0.32
CA GLU A 113 -0.43 -31.71 -1.03
C GLU A 113 -0.50 -30.21 -1.18
N ALA A 114 -1.53 -29.58 -0.60
CA ALA A 114 -1.66 -28.12 -0.59
C ALA A 114 -0.54 -27.44 0.22
N PHE A 115 -0.16 -28.02 1.35
CA PHE A 115 0.92 -27.55 2.21
C PHE A 115 2.28 -27.62 1.49
N ASP A 116 2.61 -28.76 0.90
CA ASP A 116 3.86 -28.97 0.17
C ASP A 116 3.93 -28.06 -1.07
N THR A 117 2.85 -28.00 -1.86
CA THR A 117 2.77 -27.11 -3.03
C THR A 117 2.99 -25.66 -2.63
N PHE A 118 2.43 -25.22 -1.51
CA PHE A 118 2.59 -23.86 -1.02
C PHE A 118 4.03 -23.57 -0.59
N LEU A 119 4.71 -24.50 0.06
CA LEU A 119 6.11 -24.39 0.46
C LEU A 119 7.10 -24.47 -0.71
N GLU A 120 6.77 -25.25 -1.76
CA GLU A 120 7.64 -25.43 -2.93
C GLU A 120 7.47 -24.34 -3.99
N ASP A 121 6.40 -23.54 -3.95
CA ASP A 121 6.16 -22.48 -4.95
C ASP A 121 7.27 -21.41 -4.88
N GLU A 122 8.13 -21.39 -5.92
CA GLU A 122 9.25 -20.45 -6.01
C GLU A 122 8.84 -18.99 -5.86
N THR A 123 7.63 -18.63 -6.32
CA THR A 123 7.15 -17.25 -6.20
C THR A 123 6.74 -16.89 -4.79
N ILE A 124 6.24 -17.87 -4.03
CA ILE A 124 5.96 -17.70 -2.60
C ILE A 124 7.28 -17.63 -1.83
N GLN A 125 8.26 -18.46 -2.19
CA GLN A 125 9.57 -18.47 -1.53
C GLN A 125 10.35 -17.17 -1.79
N THR A 126 10.20 -16.58 -2.97
CA THR A 126 10.87 -15.34 -3.37
C THR A 126 10.02 -14.09 -3.12
N LEU A 127 8.94 -14.18 -2.30
CA LEU A 127 8.14 -13.02 -1.95
C LEU A 127 9.03 -11.90 -1.40
N PRO A 128 8.96 -10.70 -1.97
CA PRO A 128 9.79 -9.61 -1.52
C PRO A 128 9.38 -9.16 -0.12
N LEU A 129 10.33 -9.17 0.80
CA LEU A 129 10.16 -8.59 2.12
C LEU A 129 10.30 -7.06 2.00
N GLY A 130 9.18 -6.31 2.07
CA GLY A 130 9.22 -4.86 2.14
C GLY A 130 8.52 -4.11 0.99
N SER A 131 8.58 -2.78 1.06
CA SER A 131 7.79 -1.84 0.24
C SER A 131 8.24 -1.66 -1.22
N GLU A 132 9.34 -2.26 -1.67
CA GLU A 132 9.94 -1.95 -2.97
C GLU A 132 9.24 -2.60 -4.18
N TYR A 133 8.32 -3.54 -3.96
CA TYR A 133 7.71 -4.35 -5.03
C TYR A 133 6.22 -4.10 -5.29
N GLU A 134 5.72 -2.92 -4.93
CA GLU A 134 4.30 -2.57 -5.10
C GLU A 134 3.79 -2.64 -6.55
N ASN A 135 4.66 -2.75 -7.55
CA ASN A 135 4.29 -2.61 -8.96
C ASN A 135 4.43 -3.89 -9.82
N SER A 136 5.01 -4.99 -9.32
CA SER A 136 5.37 -6.14 -10.15
C SER A 136 4.77 -7.48 -9.71
N PHE A 137 4.15 -7.55 -8.53
CA PHE A 137 3.49 -8.77 -8.11
C PHE A 137 2.16 -8.92 -8.85
N GLU A 138 2.06 -9.92 -9.72
CA GLU A 138 0.81 -10.25 -10.40
C GLU A 138 -0.24 -10.64 -9.36
N THR A 139 -1.17 -9.72 -9.12
CA THR A 139 -2.33 -9.93 -8.24
C THR A 139 -3.17 -11.14 -8.66
N SER A 140 -3.01 -11.61 -9.90
CA SER A 140 -3.57 -12.85 -10.44
C SER A 140 -3.10 -14.10 -9.70
N ARG A 141 -1.89 -14.09 -9.12
CA ARG A 141 -1.35 -15.29 -8.48
C ARG A 141 -2.03 -15.63 -7.16
N LEU A 142 -2.34 -14.65 -6.32
CA LEU A 142 -3.14 -14.95 -5.12
C LEU A 142 -4.53 -15.47 -5.50
N VAL A 143 -5.12 -14.94 -6.58
CA VAL A 143 -6.40 -15.44 -7.08
C VAL A 143 -6.29 -16.93 -7.46
N GLY A 144 -5.15 -17.37 -8.05
CA GLY A 144 -4.87 -18.77 -8.32
C GLY A 144 -4.64 -19.64 -7.07
N LEU A 145 -4.12 -19.05 -6.00
CA LEU A 145 -3.81 -19.76 -4.74
C LEU A 145 -4.90 -19.63 -3.68
N LYS A 146 -5.99 -18.93 -3.98
CA LYS A 146 -7.01 -18.55 -2.98
C LYS A 146 -7.60 -19.75 -2.24
N ASP A 147 -7.88 -20.85 -2.95
CA ASP A 147 -8.50 -22.03 -2.38
C ASP A 147 -7.51 -22.79 -1.49
N ILE A 148 -6.25 -22.88 -1.92
CA ILE A 148 -5.13 -23.48 -1.15
C ILE A 148 -4.91 -22.72 0.16
N VAL A 149 -4.81 -21.40 0.11
CA VAL A 149 -4.61 -20.55 1.30
C VAL A 149 -5.79 -20.70 2.28
N LEU A 150 -7.02 -20.70 1.78
CA LEU A 150 -8.20 -20.88 2.63
C LEU A 150 -8.30 -22.29 3.22
N GLN A 151 -7.92 -23.31 2.45
CA GLN A 151 -7.86 -24.71 2.89
C GLN A 151 -6.84 -24.87 4.02
N LEU A 152 -5.63 -24.35 3.85
CA LEU A 152 -4.58 -24.37 4.86
C LEU A 152 -4.98 -23.59 6.12
N TRP A 153 -5.63 -22.42 5.99
CA TRP A 153 -6.10 -21.69 7.17
C TRP A 153 -7.11 -22.47 8.01
N LYS A 154 -7.95 -23.30 7.38
CA LYS A 154 -8.95 -24.13 8.05
C LYS A 154 -8.37 -25.43 8.61
N ASP A 155 -7.15 -25.78 8.25
CA ASP A 155 -6.48 -26.99 8.69
C ASP A 155 -6.20 -26.96 10.21
N LYS A 156 -6.49 -28.07 10.89
CA LYS A 156 -6.33 -28.14 12.35
C LYS A 156 -4.86 -28.07 12.78
N GLY A 157 -3.96 -28.66 12.02
CA GLY A 157 -2.53 -28.59 12.28
C GLY A 157 -2.03 -27.15 12.18
N ILE A 158 -2.40 -26.41 11.12
CA ILE A 158 -2.07 -24.99 10.97
C ILE A 158 -2.68 -24.16 12.09
N GLN A 159 -3.90 -24.46 12.55
CA GLN A 159 -4.52 -23.77 13.69
C GLN A 159 -3.77 -24.06 15.00
N GLU A 160 -3.20 -25.24 15.20
CA GLU A 160 -2.33 -25.53 16.35
C GLU A 160 -1.02 -24.73 16.28
N VAL A 161 -0.41 -24.59 15.10
CA VAL A 161 0.74 -23.70 14.88
C VAL A 161 0.38 -22.26 15.20
N TRP A 162 -0.77 -21.77 14.74
CA TRP A 162 -1.27 -20.43 15.03
C TRP A 162 -1.43 -20.16 16.54
N LYS A 163 -1.81 -21.14 17.33
CA LYS A 163 -1.88 -20.99 18.80
C LYS A 163 -0.52 -20.72 19.42
N LYS A 164 0.58 -21.14 18.78
CA LYS A 164 1.96 -20.89 19.20
C LYS A 164 2.58 -19.63 18.59
N ARG A 165 1.79 -18.72 18.03
CA ARG A 165 2.27 -17.52 17.33
C ARG A 165 3.16 -16.59 18.15
N SER A 166 3.11 -16.67 19.49
CA SER A 166 4.03 -15.96 20.38
C SER A 166 5.49 -16.44 20.31
N ASP A 167 5.72 -17.64 19.76
CA ASP A 167 7.02 -18.30 19.74
C ASP A 167 7.81 -18.03 18.45
N PHE A 168 7.18 -17.36 17.48
CA PHE A 168 7.80 -16.97 16.22
C PHE A 168 7.31 -15.61 15.73
N GLN A 169 8.02 -15.04 14.73
CA GLN A 169 7.69 -13.71 14.23
C GLN A 169 6.55 -13.81 13.21
N ILE A 170 5.39 -13.31 13.59
CA ILE A 170 4.21 -13.19 12.74
C ILE A 170 3.41 -11.94 13.14
N ILE A 171 2.69 -11.35 12.19
CA ILE A 171 1.85 -10.19 12.45
C ILE A 171 0.43 -10.67 12.80
N ASP A 172 0.08 -10.66 14.07
CA ASP A 172 -1.20 -11.16 14.60
C ASP A 172 -2.42 -10.55 13.90
N ALA A 173 -2.36 -9.27 13.57
CA ALA A 173 -3.45 -8.55 12.91
C ALA A 173 -3.82 -9.13 11.53
N HIS A 174 -2.92 -9.87 10.88
CA HIS A 174 -3.18 -10.49 9.59
C HIS A 174 -4.20 -11.64 9.66
N SER A 175 -4.44 -12.24 10.85
CA SER A 175 -5.51 -13.22 11.05
C SER A 175 -6.90 -12.64 10.72
N ALA A 176 -7.08 -11.33 10.91
CA ALA A 176 -8.33 -10.64 10.58
C ALA A 176 -8.71 -10.71 9.09
N TYR A 177 -7.76 -11.03 8.20
CA TYR A 177 -8.05 -11.24 6.78
C TYR A 177 -8.93 -12.47 6.53
N PHE A 178 -8.88 -13.45 7.44
CA PHE A 178 -9.65 -14.69 7.35
C PHE A 178 -10.97 -14.65 8.16
N GLU A 179 -11.22 -13.55 8.89
CA GLU A 179 -12.44 -13.38 9.67
C GLU A 179 -13.63 -13.05 8.74
N SER A 180 -14.78 -13.66 9.04
CA SER A 180 -16.04 -13.43 8.31
C SER A 180 -15.85 -13.65 6.78
N ASN A 181 -16.51 -12.88 5.94
CA ASN A 181 -16.42 -12.94 4.48
C ASN A 181 -15.28 -12.04 3.92
N ASN A 182 -14.33 -11.62 4.74
CA ASN A 182 -13.28 -10.70 4.32
C ASN A 182 -12.37 -11.33 3.28
N TYR A 183 -11.97 -12.59 3.49
CA TYR A 183 -11.05 -13.29 2.61
C TYR A 183 -11.56 -13.32 1.16
N ASP A 184 -12.80 -13.77 0.94
CA ASP A 184 -13.40 -13.87 -0.40
C ASP A 184 -13.44 -12.51 -1.10
N ARG A 185 -13.69 -11.45 -0.35
CA ARG A 185 -13.68 -10.07 -0.85
C ARG A 185 -12.28 -9.64 -1.29
N TYR A 186 -11.24 -9.92 -0.50
CA TYR A 186 -9.86 -9.52 -0.78
C TYR A 186 -9.25 -10.25 -1.99
N VAL A 187 -9.65 -11.51 -2.22
CA VAL A 187 -9.16 -12.32 -3.34
C VAL A 187 -10.01 -12.20 -4.60
N SER A 188 -11.16 -11.49 -4.56
CA SER A 188 -12.01 -11.30 -5.73
C SER A 188 -11.36 -10.42 -6.79
N GLU A 189 -11.63 -10.70 -8.05
CA GLU A 189 -11.26 -9.81 -9.15
C GLU A 189 -12.01 -8.48 -9.03
N GLY A 190 -11.33 -7.37 -9.33
CA GLY A 190 -11.95 -6.04 -9.26
C GLY A 190 -12.21 -5.51 -7.84
N TYR A 191 -11.65 -6.15 -6.81
CA TYR A 191 -11.76 -5.65 -5.44
C TYR A 191 -11.23 -4.24 -5.30
N VAL A 192 -12.05 -3.36 -4.73
CA VAL A 192 -11.67 -1.98 -4.37
C VAL A 192 -11.61 -1.88 -2.85
N PRO A 193 -10.47 -1.50 -2.26
CA PRO A 193 -10.31 -1.44 -0.82
C PRO A 193 -11.12 -0.29 -0.22
N THR A 194 -11.73 -0.54 0.93
CA THR A 194 -12.33 0.50 1.76
C THR A 194 -11.25 1.26 2.54
N TYR A 195 -11.60 2.40 3.13
CA TYR A 195 -10.67 3.13 4.00
C TYR A 195 -10.22 2.27 5.20
N ASP A 196 -11.11 1.43 5.74
CA ASP A 196 -10.77 0.49 6.81
C ASP A 196 -9.76 -0.55 6.37
N ASP A 197 -9.88 -1.08 5.15
CA ASP A 197 -8.93 -2.02 4.59
C ASP A 197 -7.54 -1.38 4.39
N ILE A 198 -7.52 -0.12 3.95
CA ILE A 198 -6.30 0.66 3.79
C ILE A 198 -5.63 0.93 5.14
N LEU A 199 -6.40 1.15 6.20
CA LEU A 199 -5.87 1.34 7.55
C LEU A 199 -5.32 0.03 8.13
N LYS A 200 -6.01 -1.10 7.94
CA LYS A 200 -5.61 -2.43 8.44
C LYS A 200 -4.32 -2.96 7.83
N LYS A 201 -3.88 -2.47 6.67
CA LYS A 201 -2.62 -2.89 6.02
C LYS A 201 -1.37 -2.77 6.91
N TYR A 202 -1.40 -1.95 7.96
CA TYR A 202 -0.21 -1.54 8.71
C TYR A 202 -0.21 -1.96 10.19
N PHE A 203 -1.06 -2.89 10.54
CA PHE A 203 -0.97 -3.57 11.84
C PHE A 203 -0.17 -4.84 11.68
#